data_c507b12bacaf7fd9f5b37569e8011939
#
_entry.id   c507b12bacaf7fd9f5b37569e8011939
#
_cell.length_a   1.000
_cell.length_b   1.000
_cell.length_c   1.000
_cell.angle_alpha   90.00
_cell.angle_beta   90.00
_cell.angle_gamma   90.00
#
_symmetry.space_group_name_H-M   'P 1'
#
loop_
_entity.id
_entity.type
_entity.pdbx_description
1 polymer ?
#
loop_
_entity_poly.entity_id
_entity_poly.type
_entity_poly.pdbx_seq_one_letter_code
_entity_poly.pdbx_strand_id
1 'polypeptide(L)'
;MKLMNSPLLSIVTLSWDNQPYTEAFVKSIRENTTLPYELIIVDNGSAPETQRWVQEVADRALIFAENQGFPGGFNQGAALADGKYLLMANNDTEFPPHWDVRLVETIEKYPNAGIVTPAYTSGRKSALRFEPGDGIKIIGRFRKYPSGVAFFMRKEQFHHVFGGWSMEYAVASGEDADLCFTVWKKGYEIVVDERVLVIHEGKVTSQSKLADWRVHFRANSRQFKRKWFYYFYFPYLARMTTPRHRKAFERV
;
A
#
# COMPACT_ATOMS: atom_id res chain seq x y z
N MET A 1 -16.79 -20.67 23.19
CA MET A 1 -17.08 -19.92 21.96
C MET A 1 -16.53 -18.51 22.18
N LYS A 2 -15.28 -18.23 21.72
CA LYS A 2 -14.69 -16.90 21.79
C LYS A 2 -15.55 -16.02 20.88
N LEU A 3 -16.18 -14.99 21.43
CA LEU A 3 -16.64 -13.84 20.64
C LEU A 3 -15.39 -13.25 20.01
N MET A 4 -15.11 -13.64 18.77
CA MET A 4 -14.05 -13.02 18.00
C MET A 4 -14.55 -11.61 17.68
N ASN A 5 -14.08 -10.62 18.43
CA ASN A 5 -14.21 -9.23 18.01
C ASN A 5 -13.65 -9.17 16.59
N SER A 6 -14.45 -8.70 15.65
CA SER A 6 -13.98 -8.51 14.27
C SER A 6 -12.69 -7.71 14.28
N PRO A 7 -11.68 -8.06 13.46
CA PRO A 7 -10.43 -7.32 13.43
C PRO A 7 -10.69 -5.86 13.05
N LEU A 8 -9.95 -4.95 13.66
CA LEU A 8 -9.98 -3.54 13.28
C LEU A 8 -9.16 -3.32 12.03
N LEU A 9 -8.03 -4.05 11.93
CA LEU A 9 -7.07 -3.95 10.85
C LEU A 9 -6.99 -5.26 10.08
N SER A 10 -6.92 -5.19 8.75
CA SER A 10 -6.45 -6.29 7.91
C SER A 10 -5.11 -5.89 7.30
N ILE A 11 -4.08 -6.64 7.62
CA ILE A 11 -2.72 -6.43 7.14
C ILE A 11 -2.47 -7.40 6.00
N VAL A 12 -2.30 -6.89 4.79
CA VAL A 12 -2.12 -7.69 3.57
C VAL A 12 -0.70 -7.51 3.05
N THR A 13 -0.03 -8.61 2.81
CA THR A 13 1.29 -8.61 2.15
C THR A 13 1.37 -9.70 1.10
N LEU A 14 2.30 -9.54 0.14
CA LEU A 14 2.58 -10.53 -0.90
C LEU A 14 3.90 -11.23 -0.59
N SER A 15 3.91 -12.56 -0.71
CA SER A 15 5.11 -13.38 -0.68
C SER A 15 5.36 -13.95 -2.09
N TRP A 16 6.60 -13.91 -2.55
CA TRP A 16 7.05 -14.61 -3.75
C TRP A 16 8.48 -15.08 -3.56
N ASP A 17 8.65 -16.27 -2.99
CA ASP A 17 9.91 -16.72 -2.40
C ASP A 17 10.49 -15.66 -1.43
N ASN A 18 11.80 -15.56 -1.25
CA ASN A 18 12.42 -14.59 -0.33
C ASN A 18 11.83 -14.63 1.10
N GLN A 19 11.56 -15.85 1.57
CA GLN A 19 10.97 -16.12 2.88
C GLN A 19 11.60 -15.32 4.03
N PRO A 20 12.95 -15.14 4.13
CA PRO A 20 13.56 -14.39 5.23
C PRO A 20 13.05 -12.95 5.39
N TYR A 21 12.70 -12.28 4.29
CA TYR A 21 12.13 -10.93 4.36
C TYR A 21 10.69 -10.97 4.87
N THR A 22 9.89 -11.93 4.37
CA THR A 22 8.53 -12.12 4.86
C THR A 22 8.51 -12.51 6.35
N GLU A 23 9.50 -13.28 6.81
CA GLU A 23 9.70 -13.59 8.24
C GLU A 23 9.97 -12.35 9.08
N ALA A 24 10.88 -11.47 8.63
CA ALA A 24 11.17 -10.21 9.32
C ALA A 24 9.93 -9.30 9.37
N PHE A 25 9.19 -9.21 8.26
CA PHE A 25 7.92 -8.49 8.21
C PHE A 25 6.91 -9.05 9.22
N VAL A 26 6.63 -10.35 9.18
CA VAL A 26 5.68 -11.04 10.09
C VAL A 26 6.09 -10.83 11.54
N LYS A 27 7.39 -10.94 11.85
CA LYS A 27 7.92 -10.70 13.19
C LYS A 27 7.63 -9.26 13.63
N SER A 28 7.97 -8.27 12.80
CA SER A 28 7.75 -6.86 13.14
C SER A 28 6.28 -6.53 13.36
N ILE A 29 5.38 -7.10 12.54
CA ILE A 29 3.94 -6.94 12.70
C ILE A 29 3.47 -7.55 14.03
N ARG A 30 3.87 -8.76 14.35
CA ARG A 30 3.45 -9.44 15.59
C ARG A 30 3.95 -8.75 16.85
N GLU A 31 5.16 -8.25 16.84
CA GLU A 31 5.78 -7.59 17.99
C GLU A 31 5.26 -6.16 18.20
N ASN A 32 4.86 -5.45 17.13
CA ASN A 32 4.66 -4.01 17.16
C ASN A 32 3.22 -3.56 16.87
N THR A 33 2.27 -4.50 16.64
CA THR A 33 0.86 -4.19 16.43
C THR A 33 0.08 -4.41 17.72
N THR A 34 -0.67 -3.40 18.15
CA THR A 34 -1.42 -3.41 19.42
C THR A 34 -2.93 -3.48 19.22
N LEU A 35 -3.46 -2.96 18.12
CA LEU A 35 -4.87 -3.02 17.80
C LEU A 35 -5.28 -4.41 17.29
N PRO A 36 -6.54 -4.83 17.47
CA PRO A 36 -7.02 -6.10 16.92
C PRO A 36 -6.80 -6.17 15.40
N TYR A 37 -6.09 -7.18 14.93
CA TYR A 37 -5.77 -7.34 13.52
C TYR A 37 -5.89 -8.78 13.04
N GLU A 38 -5.93 -8.95 11.74
CA GLU A 38 -5.68 -10.19 11.03
C GLU A 38 -4.52 -9.98 10.03
N LEU A 39 -3.67 -11.00 9.89
CA LEU A 39 -2.57 -11.02 8.94
C LEU A 39 -2.93 -11.91 7.74
N ILE A 40 -3.03 -11.31 6.56
CA ILE A 40 -3.33 -11.97 5.31
C ILE A 40 -2.06 -12.00 4.47
N ILE A 41 -1.56 -13.20 4.18
CA ILE A 41 -0.41 -13.37 3.30
C ILE A 41 -0.87 -14.03 2.00
N VAL A 42 -0.63 -13.34 0.89
CA VAL A 42 -0.87 -13.89 -0.44
C VAL A 42 0.46 -14.40 -0.98
N ASP A 43 0.56 -15.71 -1.15
CA ASP A 43 1.69 -16.32 -1.81
C ASP A 43 1.49 -16.29 -3.32
N ASN A 44 2.39 -15.61 -3.99
CA ASN A 44 2.29 -15.30 -5.41
C ASN A 44 3.06 -16.31 -6.28
N GLY A 45 2.88 -17.62 -5.99
CA GLY A 45 3.50 -18.70 -6.73
C GLY A 45 4.93 -19.02 -6.30
N SER A 46 5.19 -19.10 -4.99
CA SER A 46 6.46 -19.51 -4.42
C SER A 46 6.69 -21.03 -4.50
N ALA A 47 7.89 -21.46 -4.13
CA ALA A 47 8.20 -22.87 -3.93
C ALA A 47 7.35 -23.51 -2.81
N PRO A 48 7.08 -24.82 -2.85
CA PRO A 48 6.18 -25.51 -1.90
C PRO A 48 6.56 -25.33 -0.43
N GLU A 49 7.84 -25.17 -0.12
CA GLU A 49 8.34 -24.93 1.24
C GLU A 49 7.84 -23.59 1.78
N THR A 50 7.98 -22.54 0.98
CA THR A 50 7.51 -21.18 1.31
C THR A 50 5.98 -21.15 1.42
N GLN A 51 5.27 -21.85 0.53
CA GLN A 51 3.79 -21.94 0.58
C GLN A 51 3.30 -22.57 1.89
N ARG A 52 3.93 -23.68 2.31
CA ARG A 52 3.62 -24.34 3.60
C ARG A 52 3.85 -23.40 4.78
N TRP A 53 5.01 -22.74 4.81
CA TRP A 53 5.34 -21.78 5.84
C TRP A 53 4.34 -20.60 5.89
N VAL A 54 3.93 -20.06 4.74
CA VAL A 54 2.91 -19.01 4.67
C VAL A 54 1.59 -19.46 5.30
N GLN A 55 1.16 -20.71 5.01
CA GLN A 55 -0.06 -21.29 5.60
C GLN A 55 0.03 -21.47 7.12
N GLU A 56 1.22 -21.69 7.66
CA GLU A 56 1.44 -21.84 9.11
C GLU A 56 1.44 -20.52 9.85
N VAL A 57 1.92 -19.44 9.22
CA VAL A 57 2.15 -18.16 9.92
C VAL A 57 1.06 -17.12 9.68
N ALA A 58 0.29 -17.20 8.61
CA ALA A 58 -0.78 -16.27 8.33
C ALA A 58 -2.07 -16.62 9.07
N ASP A 59 -2.85 -15.62 9.49
CA ASP A 59 -4.22 -15.86 9.95
C ASP A 59 -5.12 -16.31 8.79
N ARG A 60 -4.82 -15.77 7.58
CA ARG A 60 -5.39 -16.19 6.30
C ARG A 60 -4.30 -16.25 5.23
N ALA A 61 -4.15 -17.39 4.59
CA ALA A 61 -3.24 -17.59 3.47
C ALA A 61 -4.01 -17.75 2.16
N LEU A 62 -3.58 -17.06 1.12
CA LEU A 62 -4.03 -17.28 -0.25
C LEU A 62 -2.83 -17.74 -1.09
N ILE A 63 -2.90 -18.95 -1.64
CA ILE A 63 -1.80 -19.55 -2.37
C ILE A 63 -2.15 -19.59 -3.86
N PHE A 64 -1.34 -18.93 -4.69
CA PHE A 64 -1.47 -19.00 -6.13
C PHE A 64 -0.54 -20.06 -6.72
N ALA A 65 -1.01 -20.70 -7.78
CA ALA A 65 -0.17 -21.64 -8.55
C ALA A 65 0.93 -20.92 -9.35
N GLU A 66 0.67 -19.66 -9.73
CA GLU A 66 1.57 -18.81 -10.51
C GLU A 66 1.44 -17.35 -10.11
N ASN A 67 2.44 -16.54 -10.41
CA ASN A 67 2.49 -15.12 -10.04
C ASN A 67 1.43 -14.31 -10.78
N GLN A 68 0.47 -13.76 -10.03
CA GLN A 68 -0.62 -12.90 -10.51
C GLN A 68 -0.24 -11.41 -10.55
N GLY A 69 1.03 -11.08 -10.31
CA GLY A 69 1.50 -9.71 -10.21
C GLY A 69 1.10 -9.01 -8.91
N PHE A 70 1.64 -7.80 -8.73
CA PHE A 70 1.38 -6.98 -7.55
C PHE A 70 -0.10 -6.59 -7.41
N PRO A 71 -0.77 -6.03 -8.45
CA PRO A 71 -2.18 -5.67 -8.35
C PRO A 71 -3.11 -6.87 -8.10
N GLY A 72 -2.85 -7.99 -8.78
CA GLY A 72 -3.67 -9.20 -8.67
C GLY A 72 -3.63 -9.77 -7.25
N GLY A 73 -2.43 -9.91 -6.70
CA GLY A 73 -2.23 -10.42 -5.35
C GLY A 73 -2.88 -9.53 -4.29
N PHE A 74 -2.62 -8.21 -4.31
CA PHE A 74 -3.19 -7.29 -3.33
C PHE A 74 -4.71 -7.16 -3.44
N ASN A 75 -5.29 -7.15 -4.65
CA ASN A 75 -6.74 -7.10 -4.81
C ASN A 75 -7.41 -8.34 -4.20
N GLN A 76 -6.86 -9.53 -4.43
CA GLN A 76 -7.43 -10.75 -3.89
C GLN A 76 -7.18 -10.88 -2.38
N GLY A 77 -6.02 -10.46 -1.88
CA GLY A 77 -5.77 -10.37 -0.44
C GLY A 77 -6.71 -9.40 0.26
N ALA A 78 -6.93 -8.21 -0.32
CA ALA A 78 -7.87 -7.24 0.20
C ALA A 78 -9.33 -7.71 0.16
N ALA A 79 -9.70 -8.57 -0.79
CA ALA A 79 -11.05 -9.16 -0.86
C ALA A 79 -11.32 -10.15 0.29
N LEU A 80 -10.27 -10.72 0.89
CA LEU A 80 -10.39 -11.58 2.08
C LEU A 80 -10.48 -10.78 3.40
N ALA A 81 -10.21 -9.48 3.37
CA ALA A 81 -10.09 -8.66 4.56
C ALA A 81 -11.44 -8.43 5.25
N ASP A 82 -11.48 -8.58 6.58
CA ASP A 82 -12.65 -8.30 7.42
C ASP A 82 -12.51 -6.99 8.21
N GLY A 83 -11.29 -6.47 8.35
CA GLY A 83 -11.01 -5.24 9.10
C GLY A 83 -11.63 -3.97 8.48
N LYS A 84 -11.87 -2.96 9.33
CA LYS A 84 -12.31 -1.62 8.90
C LYS A 84 -11.24 -0.94 8.05
N TYR A 85 -9.97 -1.16 8.41
CA TYR A 85 -8.81 -0.59 7.72
C TYR A 85 -7.97 -1.67 7.06
N LEU A 86 -7.41 -1.34 5.92
CA LEU A 86 -6.42 -2.12 5.19
C LEU A 86 -5.05 -1.49 5.34
N LEU A 87 -4.06 -2.27 5.75
CA LEU A 87 -2.67 -2.01 5.45
C LEU A 87 -2.26 -2.94 4.31
N MET A 88 -1.82 -2.38 3.21
CA MET A 88 -1.18 -3.12 2.12
C MET A 88 0.30 -2.74 2.12
N ALA A 89 1.18 -3.67 2.45
CA ALA A 89 2.59 -3.42 2.64
C ALA A 89 3.47 -4.47 1.94
N ASN A 90 4.62 -4.04 1.45
CA ASN A 90 5.63 -4.94 0.91
C ASN A 90 6.18 -5.85 2.01
N ASN A 91 6.48 -7.10 1.67
CA ASN A 91 7.04 -8.07 2.60
C ASN A 91 8.51 -7.84 2.99
N ASP A 92 9.17 -6.88 2.38
CA ASP A 92 10.53 -6.42 2.72
C ASP A 92 10.52 -5.13 3.57
N THR A 93 9.50 -5.00 4.43
CA THR A 93 9.33 -3.88 5.35
C THR A 93 9.28 -4.33 6.81
N GLU A 94 9.77 -3.49 7.72
CA GLU A 94 9.67 -3.70 9.16
C GLU A 94 9.01 -2.49 9.81
N PHE A 95 7.98 -2.74 10.61
CA PHE A 95 7.16 -1.72 11.24
C PHE A 95 7.61 -1.44 12.68
N PRO A 96 7.69 -0.16 13.11
CA PRO A 96 8.09 0.22 14.46
C PRO A 96 6.93 0.02 15.46
N PRO A 97 7.19 0.04 16.79
CA PRO A 97 6.13 0.03 17.80
C PRO A 97 5.09 1.14 17.61
N HIS A 98 3.81 0.82 17.87
CA HIS A 98 2.67 1.74 17.83
C HIS A 98 2.37 2.35 16.44
N TRP A 99 2.87 1.75 15.37
CA TRP A 99 2.59 2.20 14.01
C TRP A 99 1.09 2.20 13.70
N ASP A 100 0.40 1.18 14.15
CA ASP A 100 -1.03 0.91 13.94
C ASP A 100 -1.91 1.99 14.58
N VAL A 101 -1.67 2.31 15.84
CA VAL A 101 -2.39 3.36 16.56
C VAL A 101 -2.20 4.71 15.85
N ARG A 102 -0.97 5.06 15.48
CA ARG A 102 -0.65 6.33 14.82
C ARG A 102 -1.33 6.46 13.45
N LEU A 103 -1.30 5.42 12.62
CA LEU A 103 -1.96 5.47 11.32
C LEU A 103 -3.49 5.53 11.46
N VAL A 104 -4.08 4.84 12.44
CA VAL A 104 -5.52 4.94 12.75
C VAL A 104 -5.88 6.36 13.24
N GLU A 105 -5.11 6.93 14.17
CA GLU A 105 -5.31 8.32 14.60
C GLU A 105 -5.26 9.29 13.40
N THR A 106 -4.29 9.09 12.52
CA THR A 106 -4.13 9.96 11.36
C THR A 106 -5.30 9.83 10.38
N ILE A 107 -5.72 8.63 10.02
CA ILE A 107 -6.81 8.47 9.07
C ILE A 107 -8.15 8.95 9.64
N GLU A 108 -8.35 8.87 10.96
CA GLU A 108 -9.56 9.40 11.61
C GLU A 108 -9.51 10.93 11.74
N LYS A 109 -8.34 11.51 12.03
CA LYS A 109 -8.14 12.96 12.07
C LYS A 109 -8.31 13.62 10.70
N TYR A 110 -8.00 12.89 9.61
CA TYR A 110 -8.10 13.37 8.24
C TYR A 110 -9.17 12.60 7.46
N PRO A 111 -10.47 12.94 7.59
CA PRO A 111 -11.57 12.19 6.97
C PRO A 111 -11.50 12.16 5.44
N ASN A 112 -10.81 13.13 4.82
CA ASN A 112 -10.56 13.17 3.38
C ASN A 112 -9.31 12.39 2.96
N ALA A 113 -8.57 11.78 3.89
CA ALA A 113 -7.47 10.90 3.52
C ALA A 113 -8.01 9.64 2.83
N GLY A 114 -7.62 9.45 1.59
CA GLY A 114 -7.85 8.20 0.84
C GLY A 114 -6.72 7.20 1.06
N ILE A 115 -5.49 7.71 1.23
CA ILE A 115 -4.30 6.96 1.60
C ILE A 115 -3.61 7.68 2.75
N VAL A 116 -3.23 6.94 3.78
CA VAL A 116 -2.20 7.32 4.75
C VAL A 116 -1.00 6.43 4.51
N THR A 117 0.18 7.00 4.40
CA THR A 117 1.43 6.24 4.24
C THR A 117 2.44 6.65 5.31
N PRO A 118 3.19 5.71 5.91
CA PRO A 118 4.28 6.06 6.79
C PRO A 118 5.46 6.67 6.03
N ALA A 119 6.37 7.32 6.74
CA ALA A 119 7.72 7.54 6.25
C ALA A 119 8.46 6.21 6.15
N TYR A 120 9.38 6.08 5.20
CA TYR A 120 10.16 4.85 5.06
C TYR A 120 11.61 5.13 4.64
N THR A 121 12.51 4.26 5.09
CA THR A 121 13.87 4.24 4.58
C THR A 121 13.88 3.60 3.20
N SER A 122 14.68 4.11 2.29
CA SER A 122 14.89 3.47 0.99
C SER A 122 16.36 3.50 0.66
N GLY A 123 16.91 2.38 0.29
CA GLY A 123 18.31 2.26 -0.14
C GLY A 123 18.65 3.04 -1.40
N ARG A 124 17.69 3.68 -2.10
CA ARG A 124 17.91 4.42 -3.35
C ARG A 124 17.23 5.79 -3.43
N LYS A 125 17.89 6.70 -4.15
CA LYS A 125 17.61 8.14 -4.25
C LYS A 125 16.33 8.54 -5.02
N SER A 126 15.50 7.64 -5.53
CA SER A 126 14.45 7.98 -6.51
C SER A 126 13.02 8.00 -5.98
N ALA A 127 12.73 7.45 -4.83
CA ALA A 127 11.43 7.59 -4.19
C ALA A 127 11.37 8.84 -3.32
N LEU A 128 10.18 9.35 -3.05
CA LEU A 128 10.00 10.38 -2.03
C LEU A 128 10.59 9.83 -0.73
N ARG A 129 11.77 10.32 -0.37
CA ARG A 129 12.33 10.09 0.96
C ARG A 129 11.60 11.06 1.86
N PHE A 130 10.83 10.52 2.78
CA PHE A 130 10.35 11.29 3.90
C PHE A 130 11.36 11.10 5.01
N GLU A 131 12.03 12.17 5.38
CA GLU A 131 12.85 12.15 6.58
C GLU A 131 11.94 11.94 7.78
N PRO A 132 12.35 11.18 8.79
CA PRO A 132 11.61 11.06 10.03
C PRO A 132 11.33 12.44 10.61
N GLY A 133 10.08 12.71 10.93
CA GLY A 133 9.65 14.00 11.48
C GLY A 133 8.52 13.82 12.47
N ASP A 134 8.20 14.88 13.17
CA ASP A 134 7.12 14.91 14.17
C ASP A 134 5.76 15.24 13.55
N GLY A 135 5.68 15.30 12.24
CA GLY A 135 4.59 15.91 11.52
C GLY A 135 3.77 14.98 10.66
N ILE A 136 2.66 15.52 10.21
CA ILE A 136 1.78 14.94 9.22
C ILE A 136 1.79 15.84 7.99
N LYS A 137 2.04 15.28 6.82
CA LYS A 137 2.13 16.04 5.56
C LYS A 137 1.06 15.58 4.58
N ILE A 138 0.34 16.54 4.00
CA ILE A 138 -0.56 16.29 2.88
C ILE A 138 0.22 16.47 1.59
N ILE A 139 0.27 15.41 0.76
CA ILE A 139 0.98 15.46 -0.52
C ILE A 139 0.17 16.24 -1.54
N GLY A 140 0.85 17.17 -2.22
CA GLY A 140 0.24 17.96 -3.28
C GLY A 140 -0.22 17.11 -4.47
N ARG A 141 -1.50 17.26 -4.84
CA ARG A 141 -2.16 16.48 -5.88
C ARG A 141 -1.44 16.55 -7.24
N PHE A 142 -1.34 15.41 -7.90
CA PHE A 142 -0.81 15.23 -9.25
C PHE A 142 0.63 15.76 -9.47
N ARG A 143 1.45 15.77 -8.43
CA ARG A 143 2.85 16.20 -8.52
C ARG A 143 3.82 15.06 -8.21
N LYS A 144 3.88 14.69 -6.94
CA LYS A 144 4.72 13.61 -6.44
C LYS A 144 3.80 12.65 -5.68
N TYR A 145 3.96 11.37 -5.87
CA TYR A 145 3.20 10.34 -5.20
C TYR A 145 4.15 9.45 -4.39
N PRO A 146 3.69 8.89 -3.27
CA PRO A 146 4.46 7.90 -2.54
C PRO A 146 4.55 6.59 -3.33
N SER A 147 5.62 5.87 -3.16
CA SER A 147 5.72 4.49 -3.62
C SER A 147 4.80 3.59 -2.80
N GLY A 148 4.31 2.52 -3.40
CA GLY A 148 3.42 1.53 -2.78
C GLY A 148 4.09 0.64 -1.71
N VAL A 149 5.02 1.20 -0.94
CA VAL A 149 5.72 0.46 0.14
C VAL A 149 4.77 0.04 1.24
N ALA A 150 3.92 0.97 1.68
CA ALA A 150 2.89 0.72 2.69
C ALA A 150 1.74 1.73 2.51
N PHE A 151 0.57 1.27 2.14
CA PHE A 151 -0.64 2.08 2.01
C PHE A 151 -1.66 1.64 3.06
N PHE A 152 -2.05 2.58 3.91
CA PHE A 152 -3.08 2.41 4.91
C PHE A 152 -4.35 3.15 4.48
N MET A 153 -5.48 2.45 4.43
CA MET A 153 -6.72 2.94 3.82
C MET A 153 -7.95 2.44 4.57
N ARG A 154 -9.09 3.10 4.38
CA ARG A 154 -10.38 2.49 4.75
C ARG A 154 -10.74 1.44 3.70
N LYS A 155 -11.05 0.21 4.14
CA LYS A 155 -11.40 -0.92 3.26
C LYS A 155 -12.52 -0.56 2.28
N GLU A 156 -13.58 0.05 2.77
CA GLU A 156 -14.72 0.48 1.94
C GLU A 156 -14.32 1.46 0.83
N GLN A 157 -13.40 2.40 1.13
CA GLN A 157 -12.90 3.33 0.11
C GLN A 157 -12.07 2.62 -0.95
N PHE A 158 -11.20 1.69 -0.53
CA PHE A 158 -10.38 0.92 -1.46
C PHE A 158 -11.25 0.16 -2.48
N HIS A 159 -12.28 -0.56 -2.00
CA HIS A 159 -13.13 -1.38 -2.87
C HIS A 159 -14.14 -0.54 -3.67
N HIS A 160 -14.89 0.32 -3.01
CA HIS A 160 -16.08 0.93 -3.63
C HIS A 160 -15.85 2.33 -4.18
N VAL A 161 -14.79 3.03 -3.75
CA VAL A 161 -14.50 4.37 -4.24
C VAL A 161 -13.35 4.36 -5.24
N PHE A 162 -12.27 3.65 -4.94
CA PHE A 162 -11.07 3.64 -5.78
C PHE A 162 -11.07 2.46 -6.77
N GLY A 163 -11.80 1.39 -6.49
CA GLY A 163 -11.92 0.21 -7.36
C GLY A 163 -10.72 -0.73 -7.30
N GLY A 164 -9.92 -0.65 -6.23
CA GLY A 164 -8.74 -1.47 -6.03
C GLY A 164 -7.52 -1.02 -6.86
N TRP A 165 -6.53 -1.90 -6.91
CA TRP A 165 -5.35 -1.74 -7.76
C TRP A 165 -5.70 -2.01 -9.21
N SER A 166 -5.25 -1.15 -10.12
CA SER A 166 -5.51 -1.30 -11.55
C SER A 166 -4.76 -2.49 -12.15
N MET A 167 -5.50 -3.39 -12.79
CA MET A 167 -4.94 -4.55 -13.50
C MET A 167 -4.33 -4.19 -14.87
N GLU A 168 -4.35 -2.91 -15.27
CA GLU A 168 -3.77 -2.45 -16.53
C GLU A 168 -2.24 -2.46 -16.53
N TYR A 169 -1.60 -2.61 -15.36
CA TYR A 169 -0.14 -2.65 -15.19
C TYR A 169 0.30 -4.10 -14.99
N ALA A 170 0.89 -4.69 -16.03
CA ALA A 170 1.15 -6.12 -16.08
C ALA A 170 2.13 -6.58 -14.99
N VAL A 171 3.35 -6.11 -15.01
CA VAL A 171 4.37 -6.54 -14.04
C VAL A 171 5.22 -5.34 -13.67
N ALA A 172 5.31 -5.05 -12.39
CA ALA A 172 6.17 -4.05 -11.76
C ALA A 172 6.12 -2.63 -12.34
N SER A 173 5.64 -1.71 -11.53
CA SER A 173 5.64 -0.24 -11.68
C SER A 173 4.45 0.40 -12.40
N GLY A 174 4.01 1.51 -11.85
CA GLY A 174 2.93 2.34 -12.37
C GLY A 174 1.60 2.14 -11.65
N GLU A 175 1.40 1.01 -10.99
CA GLU A 175 0.21 0.67 -10.20
C GLU A 175 0.05 1.58 -8.98
N ASP A 176 1.13 1.88 -8.29
CA ASP A 176 1.17 2.78 -7.13
C ASP A 176 0.84 4.22 -7.53
N ALA A 177 1.44 4.68 -8.62
CA ALA A 177 1.12 5.97 -9.22
C ALA A 177 -0.34 6.05 -9.65
N ASP A 178 -0.86 5.00 -10.27
CA ASP A 178 -2.23 4.92 -10.77
C ASP A 178 -3.26 5.01 -9.63
N LEU A 179 -3.03 4.26 -8.55
CA LEU A 179 -3.89 4.34 -7.37
C LEU A 179 -3.84 5.73 -6.73
N CYS A 180 -2.66 6.34 -6.59
CA CYS A 180 -2.52 7.69 -6.08
C CYS A 180 -3.28 8.72 -6.93
N PHE A 181 -3.17 8.62 -8.26
CA PHE A 181 -3.90 9.51 -9.17
C PHE A 181 -5.41 9.27 -9.13
N THR A 182 -5.84 8.02 -8.96
CA THR A 182 -7.25 7.67 -8.76
C THR A 182 -7.80 8.31 -7.49
N VAL A 183 -7.09 8.21 -6.37
CA VAL A 183 -7.44 8.84 -5.10
C VAL A 183 -7.62 10.35 -5.27
N TRP A 184 -6.67 11.02 -5.89
CA TRP A 184 -6.77 12.45 -6.15
C TRP A 184 -7.89 12.83 -7.11
N LYS A 185 -8.11 12.06 -8.17
CA LYS A 185 -9.22 12.27 -9.13
C LYS A 185 -10.57 12.16 -8.44
N LYS A 186 -10.69 11.26 -7.47
CA LYS A 186 -11.90 11.10 -6.66
C LYS A 186 -12.07 12.18 -5.58
N GLY A 187 -11.15 13.14 -5.47
CA GLY A 187 -11.23 14.27 -4.55
C GLY A 187 -10.56 14.05 -3.19
N TYR A 188 -10.05 12.85 -2.94
CA TYR A 188 -9.38 12.51 -1.68
C TYR A 188 -7.93 13.02 -1.64
N GLU A 189 -7.31 12.88 -0.48
CA GLU A 189 -5.96 13.31 -0.19
C GLU A 189 -5.06 12.12 0.12
N ILE A 190 -3.76 12.30 -0.06
CA ILE A 190 -2.73 11.36 0.39
C ILE A 190 -1.97 12.06 1.51
N VAL A 191 -1.89 11.39 2.64
CA VAL A 191 -1.29 11.90 3.86
C VAL A 191 -0.08 11.05 4.22
N VAL A 192 1.02 11.69 4.56
CA VAL A 192 2.21 11.03 5.11
C VAL A 192 2.24 11.26 6.61
N ASP A 193 2.33 10.20 7.38
CA ASP A 193 2.57 10.26 8.82
C ASP A 193 4.05 10.00 9.11
N GLU A 194 4.81 11.07 9.29
CA GLU A 194 6.26 11.01 9.55
C GLU A 194 6.59 10.52 10.96
N ARG A 195 5.60 10.38 11.84
CA ARG A 195 5.78 9.80 13.18
C ARG A 195 5.99 8.27 13.11
N VAL A 196 5.66 7.66 11.99
CA VAL A 196 5.88 6.24 11.71
C VAL A 196 6.98 6.11 10.68
N LEU A 197 8.13 5.57 11.08
CA LEU A 197 9.25 5.28 10.18
C LEU A 197 9.36 3.78 9.96
N VAL A 198 9.02 3.32 8.76
CA VAL A 198 9.14 1.93 8.33
C VAL A 198 10.50 1.69 7.70
N ILE A 199 11.18 0.61 8.09
CA ILE A 199 12.39 0.16 7.40
C ILE A 199 11.97 -0.57 6.13
N HIS A 200 12.55 -0.21 4.98
CA HIS A 200 12.27 -0.84 3.70
C HIS A 200 13.58 -1.20 3.01
N GLU A 201 13.85 -2.48 2.85
CA GLU A 201 15.07 -2.98 2.21
C GLU A 201 15.12 -2.62 0.72
N GLY A 202 14.02 -2.77 0.04
CA GLY A 202 13.80 -2.34 -1.34
C GLY A 202 14.46 -3.21 -2.40
N LYS A 203 13.68 -3.51 -3.45
CA LYS A 203 14.12 -4.19 -4.69
C LYS A 203 14.50 -5.66 -4.58
N VAL A 204 14.14 -6.31 -3.50
CA VAL A 204 14.53 -7.69 -3.25
C VAL A 204 13.88 -8.65 -4.28
N THR A 205 12.67 -8.40 -4.68
CA THR A 205 11.88 -9.37 -5.47
C THR A 205 11.80 -9.04 -6.96
N SER A 206 11.46 -7.80 -7.32
CA SER A 206 11.11 -7.49 -8.72
C SER A 206 12.28 -7.42 -9.69
N GLN A 207 13.44 -6.92 -9.24
CA GLN A 207 14.60 -6.76 -10.13
C GLN A 207 15.44 -8.03 -10.27
N SER A 208 15.45 -8.90 -9.26
CA SER A 208 16.23 -10.15 -9.29
C SER A 208 15.55 -11.25 -10.10
N LYS A 209 14.23 -11.21 -10.23
CA LYS A 209 13.44 -12.30 -10.83
C LYS A 209 12.85 -11.98 -12.22
N LEU A 210 12.86 -10.71 -12.65
CA LEU A 210 12.26 -10.31 -13.92
C LEU A 210 13.33 -9.93 -14.95
N ALA A 211 13.64 -10.86 -15.86
CA ALA A 211 14.64 -10.65 -16.91
C ALA A 211 14.36 -9.40 -17.77
N ASP A 212 13.08 -9.10 -18.01
CA ASP A 212 12.64 -8.00 -18.88
C ASP A 212 12.05 -6.79 -18.12
N TRP A 213 12.43 -6.58 -16.85
CA TRP A 213 11.90 -5.50 -16.01
C TRP A 213 11.89 -4.13 -16.71
N ARG A 214 12.96 -3.79 -17.46
CA ARG A 214 13.05 -2.49 -18.16
C ARG A 214 12.03 -2.35 -19.28
N VAL A 215 11.66 -3.44 -19.94
CA VAL A 215 10.63 -3.45 -21.00
C VAL A 215 9.26 -3.18 -20.38
N HIS A 216 8.93 -3.90 -19.33
CA HIS A 216 7.68 -3.73 -18.57
C HIS A 216 7.58 -2.32 -17.98
N PHE A 217 8.64 -1.82 -17.36
CA PHE A 217 8.68 -0.45 -16.84
C PHE A 217 8.39 0.62 -17.92
N ARG A 218 8.98 0.47 -19.10
CA ARG A 218 8.74 1.42 -20.20
C ARG A 218 7.29 1.33 -20.73
N ALA A 219 6.75 0.12 -20.85
CA ALA A 219 5.38 -0.10 -21.28
C ALA A 219 4.38 0.52 -20.27
N ASN A 220 4.55 0.21 -18.99
CA ASN A 220 3.72 0.74 -17.92
C ASN A 220 3.82 2.26 -17.79
N SER A 221 5.02 2.83 -17.95
CA SER A 221 5.21 4.30 -17.97
C SER A 221 4.46 4.97 -19.13
N ARG A 222 4.41 4.34 -20.32
CA ARG A 222 3.63 4.86 -21.46
C ARG A 222 2.14 4.75 -21.18
N GLN A 223 1.69 3.61 -20.63
CA GLN A 223 0.31 3.37 -20.24
C GLN A 223 -0.15 4.40 -19.20
N PHE A 224 0.63 4.62 -18.16
CA PHE A 224 0.35 5.63 -17.14
C PHE A 224 0.22 7.04 -17.75
N LYS A 225 1.20 7.48 -18.55
CA LYS A 225 1.16 8.79 -19.19
C LYS A 225 -0.04 8.95 -20.12
N ARG A 226 -0.44 7.90 -20.84
CA ARG A 226 -1.63 7.91 -21.71
C ARG A 226 -2.91 8.04 -20.89
N LYS A 227 -3.08 7.22 -19.85
CA LYS A 227 -4.27 7.20 -18.97
C LYS A 227 -4.45 8.53 -18.24
N TRP A 228 -3.35 9.07 -17.73
CA TRP A 228 -3.34 10.27 -16.90
C TRP A 228 -2.82 11.52 -17.61
N PHE A 229 -2.85 11.54 -18.94
CA PHE A 229 -2.26 12.62 -19.77
C PHE A 229 -2.62 14.02 -19.23
N TYR A 230 -3.89 14.31 -19.07
CA TYR A 230 -4.36 15.61 -18.60
C TYR A 230 -3.82 15.95 -17.20
N TYR A 231 -3.91 15.02 -16.27
CA TYR A 231 -3.48 15.22 -14.87
C TYR A 231 -1.97 15.29 -14.73
N PHE A 232 -1.25 14.57 -15.57
CA PHE A 232 0.21 14.52 -15.53
C PHE A 232 0.85 15.76 -16.16
N TYR A 233 0.37 16.22 -17.32
CA TYR A 233 0.94 17.35 -18.03
C TYR A 233 0.33 18.70 -17.64
N PHE A 234 -0.90 18.71 -17.13
CA PHE A 234 -1.61 19.92 -16.69
C PHE A 234 -2.06 19.83 -15.23
N PRO A 235 -1.16 19.55 -14.28
CA PRO A 235 -1.55 19.26 -12.90
C PRO A 235 -2.21 20.45 -12.19
N TYR A 236 -1.94 21.68 -12.62
CA TYR A 236 -2.58 22.88 -12.09
C TYR A 236 -4.06 22.94 -12.48
N LEU A 237 -4.38 22.76 -13.75
CA LEU A 237 -5.75 22.73 -14.25
C LEU A 237 -6.53 21.53 -13.67
N ALA A 238 -5.89 20.38 -13.64
CA ALA A 238 -6.48 19.18 -13.04
C ALA A 238 -6.91 19.40 -11.58
N ARG A 239 -6.08 20.09 -10.78
CA ARG A 239 -6.42 20.44 -9.39
C ARG A 239 -7.59 21.38 -9.26
N MET A 240 -7.77 22.31 -10.21
CA MET A 240 -8.90 23.25 -10.21
C MET A 240 -10.22 22.57 -10.57
N THR A 241 -10.18 21.58 -11.47
CA THR A 241 -11.37 20.88 -11.99
C THR A 241 -11.74 19.63 -11.19
N THR A 242 -10.83 19.09 -10.37
CA THR A 242 -11.11 17.91 -9.56
C THR A 242 -11.97 18.28 -8.36
N PRO A 243 -13.08 17.56 -8.09
CA PRO A 243 -13.90 17.79 -6.92
C PRO A 243 -13.05 17.76 -5.64
N ARG A 244 -13.32 18.69 -4.75
CA ARG A 244 -12.82 18.63 -3.37
C ARG A 244 -13.97 18.16 -2.51
N HIS A 245 -13.78 17.11 -1.75
CA HIS A 245 -14.73 16.81 -0.68
C HIS A 245 -14.63 17.93 0.34
N ARG A 246 -15.53 18.93 0.18
CA ARG A 246 -15.75 19.96 1.17
C ARG A 246 -16.55 19.32 2.32
N LYS A 247 -15.88 18.76 3.30
CA LYS A 247 -16.42 18.69 4.65
C LYS A 247 -15.39 19.32 5.58
N ALA A 248 -15.77 20.52 5.95
CA ALA A 248 -15.63 21.10 7.26
C ALA A 248 -14.26 20.94 7.93
N PHE A 249 -13.32 21.78 7.55
CA PHE A 249 -12.55 22.41 8.59
C PHE A 249 -13.49 23.50 9.19
N GLU A 250 -14.45 23.12 10.00
CA GLU A 250 -14.94 24.01 11.01
C GLU A 250 -13.80 24.15 12.00
N ARG A 251 -13.32 25.38 12.05
CA ARG A 251 -12.30 25.83 12.99
C ARG A 251 -12.85 25.60 14.40
N VAL A 252 -12.16 24.79 15.16
CA VAL A 252 -12.17 24.84 16.62
C VAL A 252 -10.93 25.61 17.06
#